data_a9ad4994c29d8213e8fcac88991c1989
#
_entry.id   a9ad4994c29d8213e8fcac88991c1989
#
_cell.length_a   1.000
_cell.length_b   1.000
_cell.length_c   1.000
_cell.angle_alpha   90.00
_cell.angle_beta   90.00
_cell.angle_gamma   90.00
#
_symmetry.space_group_name_H-M   'P 1'
#
loop_
_entity.id
_entity.type
_entity.pdbx_description
1 polymer ?
#
loop_
_entity_poly.entity_id
_entity_poly.type
_entity_poly.pdbx_seq_one_letter_code
_entity_poly.pdbx_strand_id
1 'polypeptide(L)'
;MITPTSTARRFGLYSIDDETTQHIAMPMWHWGAFYEKMIQSILSGSWNGEQDADNVKALNYWWGLSADVVDLIMSTKLPVETQRMVTTFKEMISKDLFEPFADELKDQKGKVRNQKGRDLTPEQIITMDWLLDNVIGKIPELEE
;
A
#
# COMPACT_ATOMS: atom_id res chain seq x y z
N MET A 1 -23.23 1.69 9.11
CA MET A 1 -23.02 0.59 8.14
C MET A 1 -23.01 1.25 6.76
N ILE A 2 -21.81 1.49 6.19
CA ILE A 2 -21.69 2.09 4.85
C ILE A 2 -21.93 0.95 3.88
N THR A 3 -23.08 0.91 3.23
CA THR A 3 -23.30 0.03 2.10
C THR A 3 -22.38 0.49 0.96
N PRO A 4 -21.50 -0.38 0.44
CA PRO A 4 -20.67 0.02 -0.70
C PRO A 4 -21.59 0.31 -1.87
N THR A 5 -21.58 1.56 -2.33
CA THR A 5 -22.17 1.93 -3.61
C THR A 5 -21.49 1.14 -4.73
N SER A 6 -22.14 1.01 -5.87
CA SER A 6 -21.61 0.26 -7.04
C SER A 6 -20.21 0.69 -7.46
N THR A 7 -19.78 1.90 -7.11
CA THR A 7 -18.45 2.45 -7.34
C THR A 7 -17.40 1.87 -6.41
N ALA A 8 -17.75 1.54 -5.17
CA ALA A 8 -16.82 0.92 -4.21
C ALA A 8 -16.47 -0.53 -4.59
N ARG A 9 -17.25 -1.18 -5.45
CA ARG A 9 -16.96 -2.52 -5.97
C ARG A 9 -15.80 -2.56 -6.98
N ARG A 10 -15.26 -1.43 -7.37
CA ARG A 10 -14.14 -1.36 -8.34
C ARG A 10 -12.77 -1.36 -7.67
N PHE A 11 -12.70 -1.12 -6.36
CA PHE A 11 -11.45 -0.99 -5.62
C PHE A 11 -11.35 -2.06 -4.54
N GLY A 12 -10.15 -2.64 -4.40
CA GLY A 12 -9.87 -3.66 -3.41
C GLY A 12 -9.76 -5.07 -3.99
N LEU A 13 -9.51 -6.01 -3.10
CA LEU A 13 -9.36 -7.43 -3.39
C LEU A 13 -10.71 -8.14 -3.22
N TYR A 14 -11.10 -8.93 -4.21
CA TYR A 14 -12.34 -9.68 -4.24
C TYR A 14 -12.09 -11.16 -4.47
N SER A 15 -12.95 -12.02 -3.89
CA SER A 15 -12.99 -13.44 -4.25
C SER A 15 -13.58 -13.61 -5.65
N ILE A 16 -12.97 -14.51 -6.42
CA ILE A 16 -13.47 -14.88 -7.76
C ILE A 16 -14.40 -16.10 -7.67
N ASP A 17 -14.35 -16.83 -6.54
CA ASP A 17 -15.16 -18.02 -6.34
C ASP A 17 -16.57 -17.63 -5.95
N ASP A 18 -17.52 -18.21 -6.67
CA ASP A 18 -18.98 -18.14 -6.50
C ASP A 18 -19.70 -16.94 -7.10
N GLU A 19 -20.95 -17.15 -7.36
CA GLU A 19 -21.94 -16.23 -7.94
C GLU A 19 -22.09 -14.91 -7.16
N THR A 20 -21.45 -14.81 -5.99
CA THR A 20 -21.38 -13.58 -5.16
C THR A 20 -19.95 -13.13 -4.97
N THR A 21 -19.51 -12.15 -5.76
CA THR A 21 -18.23 -11.46 -5.55
C THR A 21 -18.17 -10.90 -4.13
N GLN A 22 -17.36 -11.53 -3.28
CA GLN A 22 -17.17 -11.08 -1.90
C GLN A 22 -15.95 -10.20 -1.81
N HIS A 23 -16.11 -9.03 -1.18
CA HIS A 23 -15.01 -8.17 -0.82
C HIS A 23 -14.14 -8.84 0.26
N ILE A 24 -12.86 -8.95 0.02
CA ILE A 24 -11.88 -9.55 0.94
C ILE A 24 -11.16 -8.47 1.74
N ALA A 25 -10.52 -7.54 1.05
CA ALA A 25 -9.75 -6.47 1.67
C ALA A 25 -9.65 -5.24 0.75
N MET A 26 -9.39 -4.09 1.35
CA MET A 26 -9.22 -2.83 0.65
C MET A 26 -8.17 -1.97 1.36
N PRO A 27 -7.18 -1.42 0.66
CA PRO A 27 -6.31 -0.40 1.23
C PRO A 27 -7.10 0.88 1.50
N MET A 28 -6.78 1.55 2.59
CA MET A 28 -7.41 2.79 3.01
C MET A 28 -6.36 3.80 3.43
N TRP A 29 -6.65 5.09 3.16
CA TRP A 29 -5.84 6.22 3.62
C TRP A 29 -6.45 6.82 4.87
N HIS A 30 -5.65 6.98 5.91
CA HIS A 30 -6.00 7.72 7.12
C HIS A 30 -5.59 9.19 6.95
N TRP A 31 -6.36 9.94 6.16
CA TRP A 31 -6.09 11.36 5.89
C TRP A 31 -5.98 12.19 7.17
N GLY A 32 -6.73 11.85 8.21
CA GLY A 32 -6.65 12.51 9.51
C GLY A 32 -5.24 12.43 10.12
N ALA A 33 -4.66 11.24 10.16
CA ALA A 33 -3.30 11.02 10.66
C ALA A 33 -2.26 11.76 9.79
N PHE A 34 -2.46 11.79 8.48
CA PHE A 34 -1.61 12.55 7.57
C PHE A 34 -1.62 14.05 7.88
N TYR A 35 -2.81 14.65 7.98
CA TYR A 35 -2.94 16.09 8.28
C TYR A 35 -2.42 16.44 9.68
N GLU A 36 -2.66 15.59 10.68
CA GLU A 36 -2.12 15.80 12.02
C GLU A 36 -0.59 15.87 12.01
N LYS A 37 0.08 14.93 11.35
CA LYS A 37 1.53 14.91 11.23
C LYS A 37 2.06 16.14 10.47
N MET A 38 1.36 16.58 9.43
CA MET A 38 1.70 17.81 8.72
C MET A 38 1.62 19.04 9.63
N ILE A 39 0.52 19.19 10.37
CA ILE A 39 0.33 20.30 11.30
C ILE A 39 1.41 20.27 12.39
N GLN A 40 1.70 19.10 12.95
CA GLN A 40 2.76 18.95 13.96
C GLN A 40 4.13 19.37 13.39
N SER A 41 4.45 19.03 12.16
CA SER A 41 5.71 19.43 11.53
C SER A 41 5.81 20.94 11.32
N ILE A 42 4.71 21.61 11.01
CA ILE A 42 4.63 23.06 10.89
C ILE A 42 4.81 23.72 12.27
N LEU A 43 4.07 23.25 13.28
CA LEU A 43 4.10 23.80 14.64
C LEU A 43 5.46 23.60 15.33
N SER A 44 6.15 22.49 15.04
CA SER A 44 7.50 22.23 15.57
C SER A 44 8.60 22.97 14.84
N GLY A 45 8.27 23.71 13.76
CA GLY A 45 9.26 24.40 12.95
C GLY A 45 10.13 23.48 12.09
N SER A 46 9.81 22.17 12.03
CA SER A 46 10.51 21.23 11.15
C SER A 46 10.11 21.36 9.67
N TRP A 47 9.04 22.08 9.41
CA TRP A 47 8.63 22.48 8.07
C TRP A 47 9.43 23.69 7.61
N ASN A 48 10.50 23.46 6.87
CA ASN A 48 11.35 24.52 6.30
C ASN A 48 10.91 24.83 4.87
N GLY A 49 9.78 25.52 4.71
CA GLY A 49 9.29 25.99 3.41
C GLY A 49 10.17 27.07 2.74
N GLU A 50 11.10 27.68 3.49
CA GLU A 50 11.92 28.79 2.99
C GLU A 50 13.31 28.38 2.44
N GLN A 51 13.78 27.17 2.70
CA GLN A 51 15.12 26.77 2.27
C GLN A 51 15.22 26.24 0.84
N ASP A 52 14.09 26.05 0.15
CA ASP A 52 14.07 25.48 -1.20
C ASP A 52 13.35 26.35 -2.23
N ALA A 53 13.39 27.68 -2.09
CA ALA A 53 12.81 28.61 -3.08
C ALA A 53 13.38 28.41 -4.50
N ASP A 54 14.61 27.88 -4.62
CA ASP A 54 15.23 27.55 -5.91
C ASP A 54 15.06 26.08 -6.34
N ASN A 55 14.56 25.22 -5.46
CA ASN A 55 14.26 23.82 -5.74
C ASN A 55 12.82 23.51 -5.29
N VAL A 56 11.85 23.81 -6.13
CA VAL A 56 10.46 23.35 -5.95
C VAL A 56 10.43 21.82 -6.14
N LYS A 57 11.08 21.10 -5.23
CA LYS A 57 10.88 19.66 -5.13
C LYS A 57 9.55 19.46 -4.40
N ALA A 58 8.59 18.86 -5.07
CA ALA A 58 7.41 18.36 -4.40
C ALA A 58 7.85 17.51 -3.21
N LEU A 59 7.40 17.86 -2.00
CA LEU A 59 7.66 17.08 -0.82
C LEU A 59 6.92 15.76 -0.97
N ASN A 60 7.65 14.69 -1.28
CA ASN A 60 7.10 13.36 -1.37
C ASN A 60 7.10 12.72 0.02
N TYR A 61 5.91 12.51 0.58
CA TYR A 61 5.74 11.78 1.83
C TYR A 61 5.55 10.30 1.53
N TRP A 62 6.58 9.50 1.80
CA TRP A 62 6.57 8.04 1.69
C TRP A 62 6.09 7.41 3.00
N TRP A 63 4.90 7.76 3.45
CA TRP A 63 4.33 7.26 4.68
C TRP A 63 3.45 6.06 4.40
N GLY A 64 3.80 4.91 5.01
CA GLY A 64 3.07 3.66 4.90
C GLY A 64 2.36 3.28 6.21
N LEU A 65 2.29 1.98 6.46
CA LEU A 65 1.68 1.39 7.66
C LEU A 65 2.36 1.85 8.96
N SER A 66 3.69 2.01 8.97
CA SER A 66 4.45 2.45 10.16
C SER A 66 4.10 3.86 10.60
N ALA A 67 3.64 4.70 9.68
CA ALA A 67 3.21 6.07 9.97
C ALA A 67 1.71 6.18 10.26
N ASP A 68 0.97 5.08 10.23
CA ASP A 68 -0.50 5.03 10.39
C ASP A 68 -1.27 5.87 9.34
N VAL A 69 -0.65 6.14 8.19
CA VAL A 69 -1.25 6.91 7.10
C VAL A 69 -1.98 5.99 6.10
N VAL A 70 -1.52 4.74 6.01
CA VAL A 70 -2.15 3.71 5.19
C VAL A 70 -2.60 2.58 6.11
N ASP A 71 -3.76 2.02 5.86
CA ASP A 71 -4.27 0.83 6.53
C ASP A 71 -4.90 -0.15 5.53
N LEU A 72 -5.19 -1.36 6.00
CA LEU A 72 -5.90 -2.39 5.28
C LEU A 72 -7.18 -2.75 6.02
N ILE A 73 -8.32 -2.47 5.39
CA ILE A 73 -9.63 -2.91 5.88
C ILE A 73 -9.90 -4.31 5.33
N MET A 74 -10.23 -5.23 6.22
CA MET A 74 -10.60 -6.60 5.88
C MET A 74 -12.09 -6.84 6.06
N SER A 75 -12.63 -7.76 5.27
CA SER A 75 -14.00 -8.25 5.44
C SER A 75 -14.12 -9.02 6.75
N THR A 76 -15.18 -8.74 7.51
CA THR A 76 -15.54 -9.50 8.72
C THR A 76 -16.06 -10.90 8.41
N LYS A 77 -16.30 -11.22 7.15
CA LYS A 77 -16.72 -12.55 6.69
C LYS A 77 -15.55 -13.52 6.48
N LEU A 78 -14.32 -13.02 6.50
CA LEU A 78 -13.14 -13.88 6.44
C LEU A 78 -13.05 -14.77 7.68
N PRO A 79 -12.50 -16.00 7.56
CA PRO A 79 -12.19 -16.84 8.72
C PRO A 79 -11.35 -16.08 9.75
N VAL A 80 -11.63 -16.32 11.03
CA VAL A 80 -10.96 -15.60 12.13
C VAL A 80 -9.43 -15.80 12.08
N GLU A 81 -8.99 -16.99 11.71
CA GLU A 81 -7.58 -17.33 11.56
C GLU A 81 -6.92 -16.50 10.47
N THR A 82 -7.60 -16.32 9.33
CA THR A 82 -7.14 -15.47 8.23
C THR A 82 -7.04 -14.01 8.67
N GLN A 83 -8.06 -13.50 9.39
CA GLN A 83 -8.04 -12.13 9.91
C GLN A 83 -6.86 -11.92 10.88
N ARG A 84 -6.61 -12.88 11.78
CA ARG A 84 -5.48 -12.84 12.72
C ARG A 84 -4.14 -12.86 11.99
N MET A 85 -3.98 -13.73 11.01
CA MET A 85 -2.75 -13.82 10.20
C MET A 85 -2.45 -12.51 9.51
N VAL A 86 -3.43 -11.93 8.80
CA VAL A 86 -3.26 -10.63 8.12
C VAL A 86 -2.93 -9.51 9.11
N THR A 87 -3.60 -9.48 10.28
CA THR A 87 -3.31 -8.50 11.33
C THR A 87 -1.86 -8.64 11.82
N THR A 88 -1.39 -9.87 12.04
CA THR A 88 -0.01 -10.13 12.45
C THR A 88 0.99 -9.62 11.41
N PHE A 89 0.79 -9.94 10.13
CA PHE A 89 1.66 -9.43 9.06
C PHE A 89 1.63 -7.90 8.97
N LYS A 90 0.46 -7.29 9.09
CA LYS A 90 0.33 -5.84 9.11
C LYS A 90 1.15 -5.22 10.25
N GLU A 91 1.07 -5.79 11.45
CA GLU A 91 1.88 -5.34 12.60
C GLU A 91 3.38 -5.56 12.38
N MET A 92 3.77 -6.68 11.81
CA MET A 92 5.18 -6.96 11.52
C MET A 92 5.75 -5.95 10.50
N ILE A 93 5.01 -5.65 9.44
CA ILE A 93 5.40 -4.63 8.45
C ILE A 93 5.47 -3.25 9.11
N SER A 94 4.47 -2.87 9.93
CA SER A 94 4.46 -1.55 10.58
C SER A 94 5.61 -1.34 11.58
N LYS A 95 6.20 -2.42 12.08
CA LYS A 95 7.33 -2.43 13.02
C LYS A 95 8.68 -2.75 12.36
N ASP A 96 8.74 -2.77 11.03
CA ASP A 96 9.94 -3.15 10.25
C ASP A 96 10.50 -4.54 10.61
N LEU A 97 9.63 -5.46 11.05
CA LEU A 97 9.99 -6.85 11.38
C LEU A 97 9.81 -7.80 10.20
N PHE A 98 9.13 -7.37 9.16
CA PHE A 98 8.90 -8.12 7.94
C PHE A 98 8.87 -7.18 6.74
N GLU A 99 9.76 -7.43 5.78
CA GLU A 99 9.83 -6.69 4.51
C GLU A 99 9.29 -7.57 3.38
N PRO A 100 8.10 -7.25 2.82
CA PRO A 100 7.46 -8.06 1.81
C PRO A 100 8.26 -8.20 0.51
N PHE A 101 9.18 -7.28 0.24
CA PHE A 101 9.93 -7.19 -1.00
C PHE A 101 11.41 -7.59 -0.87
N ALA A 102 11.83 -8.14 0.28
CA ALA A 102 13.24 -8.48 0.55
C ALA A 102 13.74 -9.75 -0.14
N ASP A 103 12.87 -10.55 -0.73
CA ASP A 103 13.24 -11.81 -1.39
C ASP A 103 13.52 -11.63 -2.89
N GLU A 104 13.94 -12.70 -3.56
CA GLU A 104 14.05 -12.69 -5.01
C GLU A 104 12.65 -12.57 -5.63
N LEU A 105 12.41 -11.48 -6.36
CA LEU A 105 11.15 -11.20 -7.03
C LEU A 105 11.32 -11.34 -8.54
N LYS A 106 10.44 -12.10 -9.17
CA LYS A 106 10.39 -12.27 -10.62
C LYS A 106 9.07 -11.71 -11.17
N ASP A 107 9.16 -11.09 -12.32
CA ASP A 107 7.95 -10.67 -13.04
C ASP A 107 7.34 -11.85 -13.84
N GLN A 108 6.14 -11.62 -14.39
CA GLN A 108 5.41 -12.60 -15.20
C GLN A 108 6.20 -13.12 -16.44
N LYS A 109 7.27 -12.45 -16.83
CA LYS A 109 8.16 -12.85 -17.94
C LYS A 109 9.39 -13.60 -17.43
N GLY A 110 9.47 -13.86 -16.12
CA GLY A 110 10.61 -14.53 -15.47
C GLY A 110 11.84 -13.63 -15.28
N LYS A 111 11.74 -12.33 -15.54
CA LYS A 111 12.84 -11.39 -15.30
C LYS A 111 12.96 -11.12 -13.80
N VAL A 112 14.17 -11.27 -13.25
CA VAL A 112 14.44 -10.90 -11.84
C VAL A 112 14.36 -9.39 -11.69
N ARG A 113 13.46 -8.95 -10.83
CA ARG A 113 13.19 -7.53 -10.52
C ARG A 113 13.81 -7.11 -9.21
N ASN A 114 13.94 -8.04 -8.25
CA ASN A 114 14.71 -7.85 -7.04
C ASN A 114 15.53 -9.09 -6.72
N GLN A 115 16.67 -8.90 -6.09
CA GLN A 115 17.54 -9.98 -5.62
C GLN A 115 17.32 -10.18 -4.12
N LYS A 116 17.46 -11.42 -3.67
CA LYS A 116 17.34 -11.79 -2.25
C LYS A 116 18.28 -10.96 -1.38
N GLY A 117 17.74 -10.44 -0.27
CA GLY A 117 18.49 -9.64 0.70
C GLY A 117 18.72 -8.19 0.27
N ARG A 118 18.00 -7.72 -0.74
CA ARG A 118 17.99 -6.32 -1.16
C ARG A 118 16.57 -5.78 -1.05
N ASP A 119 16.39 -4.72 -0.27
CA ASP A 119 15.10 -4.07 -0.13
C ASP A 119 14.82 -3.16 -1.32
N LEU A 120 13.58 -3.11 -1.77
CA LEU A 120 13.14 -2.13 -2.74
C LEU A 120 13.02 -0.77 -2.06
N THR A 121 13.46 0.28 -2.75
CA THR A 121 13.24 1.65 -2.26
C THR A 121 11.76 2.03 -2.38
N PRO A 122 11.27 2.97 -1.54
CA PRO A 122 9.89 3.47 -1.66
C PRO A 122 9.55 3.94 -3.09
N GLU A 123 10.48 4.59 -3.77
CA GLU A 123 10.32 5.03 -5.15
C GLU A 123 10.12 3.84 -6.11
N GLN A 124 10.91 2.76 -5.96
CA GLN A 124 10.77 1.55 -6.75
C GLN A 124 9.44 0.84 -6.52
N ILE A 125 8.91 0.88 -5.28
CA ILE A 125 7.61 0.29 -4.93
C ILE A 125 6.48 1.08 -5.59
N ILE A 126 6.52 2.40 -5.54
CA ILE A 126 5.44 3.25 -6.08
C ILE A 126 5.43 3.29 -7.61
N THR A 127 6.62 3.22 -8.23
CA THR A 127 6.75 3.19 -9.69
C THR A 127 6.70 1.78 -10.27
N MET A 128 6.30 0.78 -9.47
CA MET A 128 6.23 -0.61 -9.93
C MET A 128 5.20 -0.77 -11.06
N ASP A 129 5.70 -1.13 -12.24
CA ASP A 129 4.94 -1.30 -13.48
C ASP A 129 4.84 -2.79 -13.91
N TRP A 130 5.07 -3.71 -13.00
CA TRP A 130 5.10 -5.14 -13.26
C TRP A 130 4.36 -5.92 -12.16
N LEU A 131 3.88 -7.11 -12.51
CA LEU A 131 3.27 -8.06 -11.59
C LEU A 131 4.22 -9.22 -11.34
N LEU A 132 4.14 -9.81 -10.15
CA LEU A 132 4.87 -11.03 -9.80
C LEU A 132 4.45 -12.20 -10.71
N ASP A 133 5.33 -13.16 -10.87
CA ASP A 133 5.14 -14.37 -11.70
C ASP A 133 3.98 -15.25 -11.24
N ASN A 134 3.60 -15.18 -9.96
CA ASN A 134 2.47 -15.89 -9.38
C ASN A 134 1.13 -15.12 -9.51
N VAL A 135 1.13 -13.90 -10.04
CA VAL A 135 -0.08 -13.10 -10.25
C VAL A 135 -0.63 -13.30 -11.65
N ILE A 136 -1.89 -13.66 -11.75
CA ILE A 136 -2.61 -13.79 -13.01
C ILE A 136 -3.34 -12.49 -13.30
N GLY A 137 -2.99 -11.81 -14.38
CA GLY A 137 -3.62 -10.55 -14.77
C GLY A 137 -2.70 -9.66 -15.59
N LYS A 138 -3.17 -8.46 -15.85
CA LYS A 138 -2.42 -7.38 -16.53
C LYS A 138 -2.65 -6.08 -15.79
N ILE A 139 -1.62 -5.25 -15.73
CA ILE A 139 -1.77 -3.86 -15.31
C ILE A 139 -2.54 -3.14 -16.40
N PRO A 140 -3.62 -2.41 -16.09
CA PRO A 140 -4.34 -1.62 -17.08
C PRO A 140 -3.41 -0.61 -17.75
N GLU A 141 -3.48 -0.52 -19.06
CA GLU A 141 -2.82 0.56 -19.79
C GLU A 141 -3.56 1.87 -19.49
N LEU A 142 -2.80 2.94 -19.25
CA LEU A 142 -3.40 4.27 -19.13
C LEU A 142 -3.90 4.66 -20.51
N GLU A 143 -5.19 4.88 -20.66
CA GLU A 143 -5.75 5.52 -21.86
C GLU A 143 -5.25 6.98 -21.85
N GLU A 144 -4.51 7.36 -22.89
CA GLU A 144 -4.07 8.74 -23.15
C GLU A 144 -5.26 9.64 -23.53
#